data_54095e25b2b688852008422e560e6d49
#
_entry.id   54095e25b2b688852008422e560e6d49
#
_cell.length_a   1.000
_cell.length_b   1.000
_cell.length_c   1.000
_cell.angle_alpha   90.00
_cell.angle_beta   90.00
_cell.angle_gamma   90.00
#
_symmetry.space_group_name_H-M   'P 1'
#
loop_
_entity.id
_entity.type
_entity.pdbx_description
1 polymer ?
#
loop_
_entity_poly.entity_id
_entity_poly.type
_entity_poly.pdbx_seq_one_letter_code
_entity_poly.pdbx_strand_id
1 'polypeptide(L)'
;MPVAPSPPTVRPRCGLARFDSLRVKLFLAIAGANVVLVMAAYLIYGWSFDRGLVEYLNKADETRLQPLVVRLANGYREHGHWDWIVGDRERWFELSREVLGSGRVPRRAGEQGQPPGAPPPVPNAPPPPAEVAPPGNPPALTIDPRLLLLDANKRVVIGPEWRAEQAVLKPIAVDDKLVGYLGYVPRLQMVASLERVFQAQQTRTYAAIALGLFAAVLLNAALIAHWLSRRLRALGAGTTAIAQGDYDVRLPAQGHDELAQLADDFNRMAVSLQAARQARQQWIADIAHELRTPLATLRAEIEALQDGIRKPDAANLDSLAQEVTRLTRLVDDLRLLSLSDLGALDYRFAPLDLGRFVADYLHEATARPGQRLALSTDLPEGLSVRADGDRLDQVLANLLQNTLRYTHDPAALEVRLVRDGDEARLSWEDSAPGVPVEALPRLTERLYRVDESRASASGGSGLGLAIAQAIVEGHGGRMAASASTLGGLRWDVWLPLHTEAAHA
;
A
#
# COMPACT_ATOMS: atom_id res chain seq x y z
N MET A 1 -47.30 27.93 -13.53
CA MET A 1 -46.59 26.67 -13.84
C MET A 1 -45.27 27.02 -14.53
N PRO A 2 -44.11 26.90 -13.90
CA PRO A 2 -42.85 27.03 -14.60
C PRO A 2 -42.39 25.65 -15.11
N VAL A 3 -41.95 25.66 -16.36
CA VAL A 3 -41.47 24.51 -17.14
C VAL A 3 -40.16 23.99 -16.50
N ALA A 4 -40.13 22.71 -16.23
CA ALA A 4 -38.92 22.01 -15.73
C ALA A 4 -37.80 21.99 -16.79
N PRO A 5 -36.52 22.20 -16.43
CA PRO A 5 -35.41 22.08 -17.37
C PRO A 5 -35.19 20.61 -17.75
N SER A 6 -35.03 20.34 -19.04
CA SER A 6 -34.72 19.07 -19.63
C SER A 6 -33.34 18.56 -19.15
N PRO A 7 -33.17 17.25 -18.93
CA PRO A 7 -31.89 16.68 -18.50
C PRO A 7 -30.81 16.81 -19.61
N PRO A 8 -29.55 17.00 -19.25
CA PRO A 8 -28.46 17.12 -20.23
C PRO A 8 -28.29 15.80 -20.99
N THR A 9 -28.34 15.86 -22.31
CA THR A 9 -28.04 14.77 -23.23
C THR A 9 -26.58 14.38 -23.11
N VAL A 10 -26.31 13.22 -22.51
CA VAL A 10 -24.99 12.59 -22.49
C VAL A 10 -24.68 12.10 -23.92
N ARG A 11 -23.80 12.81 -24.63
CA ARG A 11 -23.25 12.35 -25.90
C ARG A 11 -22.40 11.09 -25.67
N PRO A 12 -22.57 10.00 -26.45
CA PRO A 12 -21.70 8.83 -26.35
C PRO A 12 -20.28 9.22 -26.78
N ARG A 13 -19.32 9.19 -25.86
CA ARG A 13 -17.88 9.27 -26.17
C ARG A 13 -17.47 7.98 -26.87
N CYS A 14 -17.46 8.02 -28.20
CA CYS A 14 -17.11 6.92 -29.08
C CYS A 14 -15.59 6.67 -29.10
N GLY A 15 -15.17 5.42 -28.96
CA GLY A 15 -13.94 4.85 -29.53
C GLY A 15 -12.64 4.93 -28.72
N LEU A 16 -12.28 6.01 -28.05
CA LEU A 16 -11.00 6.17 -27.34
C LEU A 16 -11.04 5.77 -25.85
N ALA A 17 -12.22 5.60 -25.28
CA ALA A 17 -12.39 5.26 -23.87
C ALA A 17 -11.90 3.84 -23.48
N ARG A 18 -11.67 2.96 -24.43
CA ARG A 18 -11.14 1.61 -24.17
C ARG A 18 -9.66 1.60 -23.77
N PHE A 19 -8.86 2.53 -24.29
CA PHE A 19 -7.42 2.65 -23.94
C PHE A 19 -7.17 3.39 -22.62
N ASP A 20 -8.16 4.07 -22.10
CA ASP A 20 -8.04 4.85 -20.86
C ASP A 20 -8.33 4.02 -19.59
N SER A 21 -8.71 2.75 -19.76
CA SER A 21 -8.92 1.88 -18.61
C SER A 21 -7.60 1.58 -17.91
N LEU A 22 -7.58 1.68 -16.59
CA LEU A 22 -6.42 1.36 -15.74
C LEU A 22 -5.82 -0.02 -16.09
N ARG A 23 -6.69 -0.98 -16.44
CA ARG A 23 -6.27 -2.32 -16.87
C ARG A 23 -5.39 -2.30 -18.11
N VAL A 24 -5.76 -1.51 -19.12
CA VAL A 24 -4.98 -1.41 -20.36
C VAL A 24 -3.66 -0.67 -20.13
N LYS A 25 -3.68 0.41 -19.35
CA LYS A 25 -2.48 1.17 -18.96
C LYS A 25 -1.48 0.31 -18.20
N LEU A 26 -1.92 -0.46 -17.20
CA LEU A 26 -1.09 -1.40 -16.45
C LEU A 26 -0.54 -2.52 -17.34
N PHE A 27 -1.41 -3.13 -18.17
CA PHE A 27 -0.98 -4.15 -19.11
C PHE A 27 0.11 -3.62 -20.05
N LEU A 28 -0.10 -2.45 -20.66
CA LEU A 28 0.88 -1.85 -21.58
C LEU A 28 2.19 -1.47 -20.89
N ALA A 29 2.13 -0.95 -19.66
CA ALA A 29 3.33 -0.62 -18.90
C ALA A 29 4.16 -1.87 -18.56
N ILE A 30 3.51 -2.91 -18.02
CA ILE A 30 4.18 -4.16 -17.64
C ILE A 30 4.68 -4.89 -18.89
N ALA A 31 3.85 -5.01 -19.91
CA ALA A 31 4.23 -5.66 -21.18
C ALA A 31 5.37 -4.90 -21.85
N GLY A 32 5.30 -3.58 -21.94
CA GLY A 32 6.34 -2.73 -22.53
C GLY A 32 7.69 -2.87 -21.82
N ALA A 33 7.71 -2.80 -20.48
CA ALA A 33 8.93 -2.97 -19.68
C ALA A 33 9.57 -4.35 -19.91
N ASN A 34 8.77 -5.42 -19.93
CA ASN A 34 9.26 -6.77 -20.16
C ASN A 34 9.74 -6.99 -21.62
N VAL A 35 9.06 -6.40 -22.60
CA VAL A 35 9.49 -6.47 -24.02
C VAL A 35 10.86 -5.79 -24.18
N VAL A 36 11.09 -4.64 -23.55
CA VAL A 36 12.39 -3.96 -23.58
C VAL A 36 13.46 -4.85 -22.94
N LEU A 37 13.16 -5.50 -21.80
CA LEU A 37 14.09 -6.40 -21.13
C LEU A 37 14.47 -7.59 -21.99
N VAL A 38 13.49 -8.27 -22.62
CA VAL A 38 13.71 -9.41 -23.50
C VAL A 38 14.51 -9.00 -24.75
N MET A 39 14.20 -7.84 -25.32
CA MET A 39 14.94 -7.30 -26.47
C MET A 39 16.39 -6.99 -26.10
N ALA A 40 16.63 -6.35 -24.97
CA ALA A 40 17.98 -6.07 -24.47
C ALA A 40 18.77 -7.36 -24.22
N ALA A 41 18.15 -8.36 -23.58
CA ALA A 41 18.78 -9.66 -23.35
C ALA A 41 19.14 -10.36 -24.67
N TYR A 42 18.25 -10.31 -25.66
CA TYR A 42 18.51 -10.89 -27.00
C TYR A 42 19.70 -10.20 -27.70
N LEU A 43 19.76 -8.88 -27.66
CA LEU A 43 20.85 -8.10 -28.28
C LEU A 43 22.20 -8.36 -27.59
N ILE A 44 22.21 -8.39 -26.25
CA ILE A 44 23.42 -8.67 -25.47
C ILE A 44 23.92 -10.08 -25.75
N TYR A 45 23.02 -11.06 -25.79
CA TYR A 45 23.38 -12.44 -26.07
C TYR A 45 23.99 -12.58 -27.47
N GLY A 46 23.36 -12.02 -28.54
CA GLY A 46 23.87 -12.04 -29.89
C GLY A 46 25.28 -11.42 -30.00
N TRP A 47 25.45 -10.24 -29.37
CA TRP A 47 26.74 -9.55 -29.38
C TRP A 47 27.84 -10.32 -28.59
N SER A 48 27.51 -10.96 -27.48
CA SER A 48 28.45 -11.72 -26.66
C SER A 48 28.89 -13.03 -27.33
N PHE A 49 27.94 -13.71 -28.01
CA PHE A 49 28.21 -14.99 -28.62
C PHE A 49 29.17 -14.86 -29.82
N ASP A 50 28.93 -13.89 -30.72
CA ASP A 50 29.75 -13.68 -31.90
C ASP A 50 31.19 -13.37 -31.55
N ARG A 51 31.47 -12.58 -30.52
CA ARG A 51 32.81 -12.26 -30.06
C ARG A 51 33.52 -13.42 -29.36
N GLY A 52 32.82 -14.12 -28.48
CA GLY A 52 33.39 -15.21 -27.70
C GLY A 52 33.80 -16.42 -28.57
N LEU A 53 33.02 -16.74 -29.58
CA LEU A 53 33.29 -17.87 -30.47
C LEU A 53 34.54 -17.62 -31.36
N VAL A 54 34.63 -16.41 -31.94
CA VAL A 54 35.76 -16.02 -32.75
C VAL A 54 37.07 -16.01 -31.98
N GLU A 55 37.07 -15.47 -30.78
CA GLU A 55 38.26 -15.42 -29.91
C GLU A 55 38.70 -16.82 -29.46
N TYR A 56 37.74 -17.69 -29.10
CA TYR A 56 38.02 -19.07 -28.69
C TYR A 56 38.65 -19.90 -29.83
N LEU A 57 38.10 -19.79 -31.05
CA LEU A 57 38.62 -20.53 -32.22
C LEU A 57 40.01 -20.05 -32.59
N ASN A 58 40.28 -18.76 -32.57
CA ASN A 58 41.61 -18.21 -32.91
C ASN A 58 42.65 -18.64 -31.86
N LYS A 59 42.32 -18.62 -30.57
CA LYS A 59 43.21 -19.05 -29.52
C LYS A 59 43.53 -20.55 -29.53
N ALA A 60 42.55 -21.38 -29.91
CA ALA A 60 42.70 -22.81 -30.08
C ALA A 60 43.63 -23.15 -31.25
N ASP A 61 43.49 -22.48 -32.40
CA ASP A 61 44.39 -22.67 -33.55
C ASP A 61 45.80 -22.17 -33.22
N GLU A 62 45.96 -21.08 -32.48
CA GLU A 62 47.23 -20.54 -32.09
C GLU A 62 48.03 -21.51 -31.17
N THR A 63 47.36 -22.14 -30.23
CA THR A 63 48.01 -23.10 -29.27
C THR A 63 48.41 -24.37 -30.02
N ARG A 64 47.67 -24.82 -31.03
CA ARG A 64 47.97 -26.01 -31.79
C ARG A 64 49.17 -25.86 -32.73
N LEU A 65 49.46 -24.63 -33.18
CA LEU A 65 50.58 -24.38 -34.09
C LEU A 65 51.92 -24.19 -33.39
N GLN A 66 51.96 -23.97 -32.09
CA GLN A 66 53.19 -23.79 -31.32
C GLN A 66 54.21 -24.94 -31.45
N PRO A 67 53.82 -26.25 -31.43
CA PRO A 67 54.73 -27.33 -31.61
C PRO A 67 55.40 -27.35 -33.03
N LEU A 68 54.66 -26.89 -34.06
CA LEU A 68 55.20 -26.80 -35.40
C LEU A 68 56.27 -25.71 -35.50
N VAL A 69 56.04 -24.55 -34.88
CA VAL A 69 57.05 -23.47 -34.80
C VAL A 69 58.34 -23.96 -34.18
N VAL A 70 58.25 -24.70 -33.06
CA VAL A 70 59.41 -25.25 -32.38
C VAL A 70 60.18 -26.25 -33.27
N ARG A 71 59.47 -27.12 -33.99
CA ARG A 71 60.14 -28.10 -34.91
C ARG A 71 60.80 -27.43 -36.10
N LEU A 72 60.15 -26.43 -36.67
CA LEU A 72 60.76 -25.65 -37.76
C LEU A 72 61.99 -24.87 -37.28
N ALA A 73 61.97 -24.34 -36.08
CA ALA A 73 63.12 -23.67 -35.49
C ALA A 73 64.29 -24.64 -35.26
N ASN A 74 64.01 -25.86 -34.80
CA ASN A 74 65.04 -26.90 -34.60
C ASN A 74 65.62 -27.36 -35.94
N GLY A 75 64.77 -27.60 -36.97
CA GLY A 75 65.24 -27.96 -38.30
C GLY A 75 66.10 -26.88 -38.97
N TYR A 76 65.76 -25.59 -38.73
CA TYR A 76 66.60 -24.49 -39.21
C TYR A 76 67.93 -24.42 -38.44
N ARG A 77 67.92 -24.69 -37.15
CA ARG A 77 69.18 -24.74 -36.34
C ARG A 77 70.17 -25.81 -36.83
N GLU A 78 69.67 -26.98 -37.26
CA GLU A 78 70.46 -28.09 -37.76
C GLU A 78 71.04 -27.83 -39.17
N HIS A 79 70.29 -27.17 -40.05
CA HIS A 79 70.68 -27.07 -41.47
C HIS A 79 71.12 -25.64 -41.88
N GLY A 80 70.82 -24.60 -41.14
CA GLY A 80 71.23 -23.21 -41.39
C GLY A 80 70.44 -22.48 -42.47
N HIS A 81 69.55 -23.15 -43.21
CA HIS A 81 68.75 -22.61 -44.31
C HIS A 81 67.41 -23.37 -44.46
N TRP A 82 66.48 -22.87 -45.31
CA TRP A 82 65.17 -23.49 -45.48
C TRP A 82 65.14 -24.56 -46.60
N ASP A 83 66.21 -24.74 -47.40
CA ASP A 83 66.25 -25.70 -48.55
C ASP A 83 66.05 -27.14 -48.10
N TRP A 84 66.34 -27.50 -46.83
CA TRP A 84 66.12 -28.85 -46.30
C TRP A 84 64.67 -29.29 -46.32
N ILE A 85 63.74 -28.33 -46.41
CA ILE A 85 62.28 -28.59 -46.38
C ILE A 85 61.62 -28.15 -47.69
N VAL A 86 62.20 -27.23 -48.43
CA VAL A 86 61.67 -26.73 -49.73
C VAL A 86 61.70 -27.82 -50.80
N GLY A 87 62.73 -28.64 -50.84
CA GLY A 87 62.92 -29.75 -51.81
C GLY A 87 62.12 -31.02 -51.46
N ASP A 88 61.63 -31.14 -50.21
CA ASP A 88 60.98 -32.35 -49.72
C ASP A 88 59.57 -32.08 -49.29
N ARG A 89 58.62 -32.15 -50.23
CA ARG A 89 57.19 -31.96 -49.97
C ARG A 89 56.58 -32.97 -49.01
N GLU A 90 57.17 -34.16 -48.96
CA GLU A 90 56.71 -35.22 -48.02
C GLU A 90 57.03 -34.92 -46.59
N ARG A 91 58.20 -34.37 -46.36
CA ARG A 91 58.63 -33.92 -45.02
C ARG A 91 57.85 -32.75 -44.47
N TRP A 92 57.49 -31.78 -45.31
CA TRP A 92 56.57 -30.70 -44.93
C TRP A 92 55.20 -31.26 -44.58
N PHE A 93 54.71 -32.21 -45.32
CA PHE A 93 53.45 -32.86 -45.09
C PHE A 93 53.43 -33.68 -43.80
N GLU A 94 54.50 -34.44 -43.51
CA GLU A 94 54.64 -35.22 -42.28
C GLU A 94 54.64 -34.29 -41.05
N LEU A 95 55.45 -33.24 -41.07
CA LEU A 95 55.52 -32.25 -39.98
C LEU A 95 54.18 -31.56 -39.74
N SER A 96 53.51 -31.17 -40.77
CA SER A 96 52.20 -30.50 -40.68
C SER A 96 51.11 -31.49 -40.24
N ARG A 97 51.15 -32.75 -40.71
CA ARG A 97 50.19 -33.81 -40.36
C ARG A 97 50.34 -34.25 -38.92
N GLU A 98 51.52 -34.37 -38.40
CA GLU A 98 51.78 -34.79 -37.00
C GLU A 98 51.23 -33.75 -36.02
N VAL A 99 51.34 -32.47 -36.32
CA VAL A 99 50.80 -31.37 -35.51
C VAL A 99 49.29 -31.19 -35.70
N LEU A 100 48.78 -31.27 -36.92
CA LEU A 100 47.35 -31.06 -37.19
C LEU A 100 46.53 -32.37 -37.08
N GLY A 101 47.18 -33.54 -37.21
CA GLY A 101 46.56 -34.86 -37.16
C GLY A 101 46.43 -35.45 -35.73
N SER A 102 47.12 -34.91 -34.76
CA SER A 102 47.09 -35.41 -33.37
C SER A 102 45.76 -35.21 -32.63
N GLY A 103 44.76 -34.67 -33.30
CA GLY A 103 43.38 -34.55 -32.78
C GLY A 103 42.49 -35.79 -32.89
N ARG A 104 43.00 -36.90 -33.51
CA ARG A 104 42.35 -38.20 -33.43
C ARG A 104 42.86 -38.94 -32.20
N VAL A 105 42.03 -38.98 -31.12
CA VAL A 105 42.17 -39.94 -30.03
C VAL A 105 42.34 -41.34 -30.69
N PRO A 106 43.40 -42.11 -30.41
CA PRO A 106 43.50 -43.47 -30.89
C PRO A 106 42.32 -44.24 -30.31
N ARG A 107 41.38 -44.68 -31.16
CA ARG A 107 40.42 -45.71 -30.76
C ARG A 107 41.23 -46.94 -30.38
N ARG A 108 41.24 -47.28 -29.10
CA ARG A 108 41.75 -48.56 -28.61
C ARG A 108 41.02 -49.67 -29.40
N ALA A 109 41.77 -50.43 -30.16
CA ALA A 109 41.30 -51.66 -30.76
C ALA A 109 40.91 -52.61 -29.60
N GLY A 110 39.63 -52.82 -29.40
CA GLY A 110 39.16 -53.80 -28.42
C GLY A 110 37.88 -53.48 -27.67
N GLU A 111 37.28 -52.28 -27.75
CA GLU A 111 36.01 -52.03 -27.12
C GLU A 111 34.86 -51.89 -28.17
N GLN A 112 34.27 -53.05 -28.55
CA GLN A 112 32.95 -53.14 -29.10
C GLN A 112 31.93 -53.00 -27.99
N GLY A 113 31.81 -51.77 -27.44
CA GLY A 113 30.77 -51.42 -26.48
C GLY A 113 29.69 -50.61 -27.18
N GLN A 114 28.49 -51.11 -27.20
CA GLN A 114 27.29 -50.44 -27.62
C GLN A 114 27.07 -49.16 -26.80
N PRO A 115 26.72 -48.02 -27.39
CA PRO A 115 26.48 -46.80 -26.58
C PRO A 115 25.32 -47.02 -25.63
N PRO A 116 25.44 -46.52 -24.39
CA PRO A 116 24.37 -46.68 -23.40
C PRO A 116 23.09 -45.95 -23.92
N GLY A 117 22.00 -46.71 -24.07
CA GLY A 117 20.70 -46.20 -24.50
C GLY A 117 20.21 -46.62 -25.87
N ALA A 118 20.92 -47.48 -26.61
CA ALA A 118 20.40 -48.04 -27.87
C ALA A 118 19.35 -49.13 -27.53
N PRO A 119 18.17 -49.10 -28.17
CA PRO A 119 17.17 -50.16 -28.03
C PRO A 119 17.69 -51.48 -28.54
N PRO A 120 17.20 -52.64 -28.01
CA PRO A 120 17.64 -53.94 -28.46
C PRO A 120 17.34 -54.16 -29.93
N PRO A 121 18.17 -54.91 -30.72
CA PRO A 121 17.95 -55.16 -32.11
C PRO A 121 16.62 -55.91 -32.35
N VAL A 122 15.82 -55.36 -33.25
CA VAL A 122 14.55 -55.99 -33.65
C VAL A 122 14.91 -57.20 -34.56
N PRO A 123 14.50 -58.42 -34.23
CA PRO A 123 14.69 -59.57 -35.09
C PRO A 123 13.93 -59.35 -36.42
N ASN A 124 14.57 -59.49 -37.55
CA ASN A 124 14.04 -59.32 -38.91
C ASN A 124 13.96 -57.89 -39.50
N ALA A 125 14.76 -56.94 -39.03
CA ALA A 125 14.93 -55.70 -39.77
C ALA A 125 15.74 -55.96 -41.06
N PRO A 126 15.34 -55.43 -42.25
CA PRO A 126 16.13 -55.53 -43.45
C PRO A 126 17.49 -54.84 -43.24
N PRO A 127 18.58 -55.35 -43.89
CA PRO A 127 19.88 -54.75 -43.74
C PRO A 127 19.81 -53.27 -44.20
N PRO A 128 20.52 -52.37 -43.53
CA PRO A 128 20.57 -50.99 -43.94
C PRO A 128 21.09 -50.91 -45.39
N PRO A 129 20.56 -49.99 -46.21
CA PRO A 129 21.04 -49.83 -47.58
C PRO A 129 22.54 -49.59 -47.53
N ALA A 130 23.29 -50.33 -48.42
CA ALA A 130 24.73 -50.24 -48.51
C ALA A 130 25.12 -48.76 -48.59
N GLU A 131 25.88 -48.30 -47.61
CA GLU A 131 26.49 -46.97 -47.64
C GLU A 131 27.27 -46.87 -48.93
N VAL A 132 26.78 -46.07 -49.88
CA VAL A 132 27.52 -45.71 -51.07
C VAL A 132 28.77 -45.03 -50.56
N ALA A 133 29.92 -45.73 -50.67
CA ALA A 133 31.21 -45.18 -50.31
C ALA A 133 31.34 -43.83 -51.05
N PRO A 134 31.69 -42.73 -50.38
CA PRO A 134 31.89 -41.47 -51.09
C PRO A 134 32.95 -41.62 -52.16
N PRO A 135 32.72 -41.07 -53.36
CA PRO A 135 33.63 -41.23 -54.46
C PRO A 135 35.03 -40.78 -54.11
N GLY A 136 36.00 -41.70 -54.27
CA GLY A 136 37.42 -41.49 -54.25
C GLY A 136 38.00 -40.53 -53.22
N ASN A 137 38.66 -41.10 -52.21
CA ASN A 137 39.58 -40.31 -51.39
C ASN A 137 40.46 -39.50 -52.38
N PRO A 138 40.51 -38.16 -52.29
CA PRO A 138 41.49 -37.40 -53.03
C PRO A 138 42.89 -37.89 -52.63
N PRO A 139 43.87 -37.90 -53.55
CA PRO A 139 45.19 -38.48 -53.34
C PRO A 139 45.79 -37.90 -52.07
N ALA A 140 46.40 -38.75 -51.25
CA ALA A 140 46.83 -38.52 -49.84
C ALA A 140 47.95 -37.46 -49.66
N LEU A 141 48.13 -36.56 -50.61
CA LEU A 141 49.19 -35.56 -50.69
C LEU A 141 48.70 -34.12 -50.86
N THR A 142 47.62 -33.76 -50.24
CA THR A 142 47.22 -32.33 -50.19
C THR A 142 47.83 -31.67 -48.91
N ILE A 143 48.86 -30.85 -49.14
CA ILE A 143 49.37 -29.88 -48.13
C ILE A 143 48.18 -29.08 -47.63
N ASP A 144 48.06 -28.95 -46.29
CA ASP A 144 47.00 -28.09 -45.76
C ASP A 144 47.22 -26.69 -46.31
N PRO A 145 46.32 -26.21 -47.18
CA PRO A 145 46.52 -24.96 -47.91
C PRO A 145 46.47 -23.72 -47.02
N ARG A 146 46.34 -23.91 -45.71
CA ARG A 146 46.27 -22.83 -44.74
C ARG A 146 47.60 -22.51 -44.08
N LEU A 147 48.60 -23.39 -44.23
CA LEU A 147 49.91 -23.19 -43.67
C LEU A 147 50.89 -22.68 -44.72
N LEU A 148 51.66 -21.68 -44.36
CA LEU A 148 52.72 -21.08 -45.14
C LEU A 148 53.98 -20.98 -44.34
N LEU A 149 55.14 -21.23 -44.94
CA LEU A 149 56.45 -20.91 -44.42
C LEU A 149 56.99 -19.71 -45.18
N LEU A 150 57.44 -18.71 -44.44
CA LEU A 150 58.04 -17.49 -45.04
C LEU A 150 59.47 -17.33 -44.45
N ASP A 151 60.35 -16.75 -45.23
CA ASP A 151 61.69 -16.36 -44.82
C ASP A 151 61.67 -15.13 -43.88
N ALA A 152 62.84 -14.71 -43.38
CA ALA A 152 63.01 -13.55 -42.56
C ALA A 152 62.54 -12.24 -43.25
N ASN A 153 62.53 -12.20 -44.58
CA ASN A 153 62.09 -11.07 -45.41
C ASN A 153 60.60 -11.18 -45.80
N LYS A 154 59.85 -12.11 -45.19
CA LYS A 154 58.46 -12.41 -45.50
C LYS A 154 58.19 -12.89 -46.90
N ARG A 155 59.16 -13.45 -47.61
CA ARG A 155 58.95 -14.10 -48.89
C ARG A 155 58.46 -15.54 -48.65
N VAL A 156 57.47 -15.96 -49.41
CA VAL A 156 56.90 -17.32 -49.27
C VAL A 156 57.95 -18.37 -49.69
N VAL A 157 58.30 -19.24 -48.79
CA VAL A 157 59.20 -20.37 -48.99
C VAL A 157 58.38 -21.62 -49.33
N ILE A 158 57.32 -21.88 -48.62
CA ILE A 158 56.40 -22.98 -48.89
C ILE A 158 54.96 -22.47 -48.72
N GLY A 159 54.12 -22.80 -49.71
CA GLY A 159 52.69 -22.46 -49.69
C GLY A 159 52.27 -21.53 -50.82
N PRO A 160 50.99 -21.22 -50.96
CA PRO A 160 50.47 -20.34 -52.00
C PRO A 160 50.70 -18.85 -51.68
N GLU A 161 51.48 -18.15 -52.55
CA GLU A 161 51.83 -16.72 -52.36
C GLU A 161 50.58 -15.82 -52.23
N TRP A 162 49.49 -16.10 -52.92
CA TRP A 162 48.27 -15.31 -52.88
C TRP A 162 47.53 -15.29 -51.50
N ARG A 163 47.97 -16.16 -50.58
CA ARG A 163 47.43 -16.21 -49.23
C ARG A 163 48.34 -15.53 -48.19
N ALA A 164 49.52 -15.12 -48.56
CA ALA A 164 50.46 -14.51 -47.63
C ALA A 164 49.94 -13.24 -46.97
N GLU A 165 49.16 -12.43 -47.71
CA GLU A 165 48.54 -11.21 -47.18
C GLU A 165 47.43 -11.47 -46.14
N GLN A 166 46.81 -12.66 -46.19
CA GLN A 166 45.71 -13.05 -45.32
C GLN A 166 46.18 -13.90 -44.14
N ALA A 167 47.46 -14.29 -44.11
CA ALA A 167 48.00 -15.17 -43.07
C ALA A 167 48.42 -14.40 -41.81
N VAL A 168 48.02 -14.95 -40.68
CA VAL A 168 48.59 -14.52 -39.37
C VAL A 168 50.00 -15.11 -39.26
N LEU A 169 51.00 -14.26 -39.12
CA LEU A 169 52.42 -14.64 -39.06
C LEU A 169 52.88 -14.89 -37.65
N LYS A 170 53.41 -16.10 -37.34
CA LYS A 170 54.10 -16.40 -36.13
C LYS A 170 55.60 -16.41 -36.37
N PRO A 171 56.41 -15.64 -35.64
CA PRO A 171 57.86 -15.60 -35.84
C PRO A 171 58.49 -16.93 -35.40
N ILE A 172 59.46 -17.37 -36.24
CA ILE A 172 60.35 -18.50 -35.96
C ILE A 172 61.71 -17.90 -35.63
N ALA A 173 62.14 -18.05 -34.39
CA ALA A 173 63.44 -17.55 -33.95
C ALA A 173 64.35 -18.73 -33.54
N VAL A 174 65.63 -18.61 -33.89
CA VAL A 174 66.68 -19.53 -33.50
C VAL A 174 67.81 -18.70 -32.88
N ASP A 175 68.16 -19.01 -31.64
CA ASP A 175 69.21 -18.30 -30.88
C ASP A 175 69.03 -16.76 -30.88
N ASP A 176 67.76 -16.33 -30.59
CA ASP A 176 67.29 -14.95 -30.61
C ASP A 176 67.32 -14.22 -31.96
N LYS A 177 67.67 -14.92 -33.06
CA LYS A 177 67.60 -14.36 -34.38
C LYS A 177 66.33 -14.82 -35.09
N LEU A 178 65.62 -13.89 -35.69
CA LEU A 178 64.43 -14.17 -36.50
C LEU A 178 64.91 -14.82 -37.81
N VAL A 179 64.46 -16.06 -38.07
CA VAL A 179 64.87 -16.84 -39.26
C VAL A 179 63.72 -17.00 -40.25
N GLY A 180 62.51 -16.78 -39.86
CA GLY A 180 61.32 -16.85 -40.73
C GLY A 180 60.03 -16.72 -39.99
N TYR A 181 58.93 -17.00 -40.65
CA TYR A 181 57.59 -16.96 -40.09
C TYR A 181 56.79 -18.20 -40.49
N LEU A 182 56.03 -18.74 -39.56
CA LEU A 182 54.92 -19.64 -39.88
C LEU A 182 53.65 -18.82 -40.09
N GLY A 183 53.16 -18.78 -41.32
CA GLY A 183 51.89 -18.17 -41.63
C GLY A 183 50.76 -19.19 -41.57
N TYR A 184 49.63 -18.82 -41.00
CA TYR A 184 48.43 -19.62 -41.10
C TYR A 184 47.23 -18.72 -41.41
N VAL A 185 46.34 -19.23 -42.28
CA VAL A 185 45.09 -18.52 -42.61
C VAL A 185 44.02 -19.00 -41.65
N PRO A 186 43.44 -18.08 -40.84
CA PRO A 186 42.37 -18.44 -39.92
C PRO A 186 41.17 -19.07 -40.64
N ARG A 187 40.50 -20.00 -39.98
CA ARG A 187 39.31 -20.71 -40.49
C ARG A 187 38.13 -19.85 -40.87
N LEU A 188 38.14 -18.59 -40.49
CA LEU A 188 37.05 -17.61 -40.71
C LEU A 188 36.53 -17.55 -42.18
N GLN A 189 37.37 -17.80 -43.18
CA GLN A 189 36.93 -17.77 -44.59
C GLN A 189 36.34 -19.10 -45.09
N MET A 190 36.64 -20.22 -44.45
CA MET A 190 36.15 -21.55 -44.83
C MET A 190 34.84 -21.94 -44.11
N VAL A 191 34.56 -21.27 -43.00
CA VAL A 191 33.37 -21.50 -42.14
C VAL A 191 32.13 -20.84 -42.73
N ALA A 192 32.25 -19.87 -43.64
CA ALA A 192 31.12 -19.11 -44.21
C ALA A 192 30.04 -19.97 -44.89
N SER A 193 30.33 -21.17 -45.33
CA SER A 193 29.31 -22.07 -45.90
C SER A 193 28.65 -22.99 -44.88
N LEU A 194 29.40 -23.48 -43.90
CA LEU A 194 28.87 -24.23 -42.73
C LEU A 194 28.13 -23.31 -41.78
N GLU A 195 28.62 -22.10 -41.63
CA GLU A 195 28.03 -21.04 -40.79
C GLU A 195 26.61 -20.67 -41.23
N ARG A 196 26.35 -20.60 -42.56
CA ARG A 196 25.01 -20.30 -43.09
C ARG A 196 23.99 -21.39 -42.76
N VAL A 197 24.33 -22.65 -42.79
CA VAL A 197 23.44 -23.76 -42.49
C VAL A 197 23.20 -23.83 -40.96
N PHE A 198 24.27 -23.64 -40.15
CA PHE A 198 24.18 -23.66 -38.71
C PHE A 198 23.43 -22.43 -38.17
N GLN A 199 23.69 -21.24 -38.73
CA GLN A 199 22.96 -20.00 -38.39
C GLN A 199 21.46 -20.10 -38.71
N ALA A 200 21.08 -20.70 -39.84
CA ALA A 200 19.68 -20.84 -40.20
C ALA A 200 18.88 -21.71 -39.22
N GLN A 201 19.49 -22.80 -38.72
CA GLN A 201 18.85 -23.68 -37.74
C GLN A 201 18.82 -23.04 -36.34
N GLN A 202 19.90 -22.37 -35.96
CA GLN A 202 20.01 -21.67 -34.68
C GLN A 202 19.06 -20.48 -34.61
N THR A 203 18.91 -19.72 -35.71
CA THR A 203 17.96 -18.60 -35.82
C THR A 203 16.52 -19.05 -35.60
N ARG A 204 16.12 -20.20 -36.15
CA ARG A 204 14.76 -20.76 -35.92
C ARG A 204 14.52 -21.13 -34.47
N THR A 205 15.50 -21.74 -33.82
CA THR A 205 15.41 -22.13 -32.40
C THR A 205 15.31 -20.89 -31.52
N TYR A 206 16.14 -19.88 -31.78
CA TYR A 206 16.10 -18.62 -31.01
C TYR A 206 14.81 -17.84 -31.26
N ALA A 207 14.30 -17.80 -32.48
CA ALA A 207 13.02 -17.20 -32.79
C ALA A 207 11.87 -17.90 -32.06
N ALA A 208 11.89 -19.23 -31.99
CA ALA A 208 10.89 -19.99 -31.23
C ALA A 208 10.95 -19.70 -29.72
N ILE A 209 12.15 -19.65 -29.14
CA ILE A 209 12.36 -19.29 -27.71
C ILE A 209 11.90 -17.86 -27.48
N ALA A 210 12.29 -16.91 -28.31
CA ALA A 210 11.90 -15.50 -28.17
C ALA A 210 10.38 -15.34 -28.28
N LEU A 211 9.72 -16.04 -29.20
CA LEU A 211 8.27 -16.05 -29.35
C LEU A 211 7.58 -16.64 -28.09
N GLY A 212 8.11 -17.74 -27.54
CA GLY A 212 7.62 -18.36 -26.33
C GLY A 212 7.75 -17.44 -25.11
N LEU A 213 8.91 -16.81 -24.94
CA LEU A 213 9.13 -15.81 -23.89
C LEU A 213 8.20 -14.60 -24.03
N PHE A 214 8.03 -14.11 -25.25
CA PHE A 214 7.12 -12.99 -25.54
C PHE A 214 5.68 -13.34 -25.18
N ALA A 215 5.21 -14.52 -25.56
CA ALA A 215 3.87 -15.02 -25.20
C ALA A 215 3.70 -15.16 -23.68
N ALA A 216 4.70 -15.70 -22.98
CA ALA A 216 4.70 -15.84 -21.53
C ALA A 216 4.67 -14.48 -20.83
N VAL A 217 5.42 -13.49 -21.32
CA VAL A 217 5.42 -12.11 -20.82
C VAL A 217 4.06 -11.45 -20.97
N LEU A 218 3.43 -11.59 -22.15
CA LEU A 218 2.09 -11.03 -22.39
C LEU A 218 1.04 -11.68 -21.47
N LEU A 219 1.10 -12.99 -21.32
CA LEU A 219 0.20 -13.72 -20.41
C LEU A 219 0.36 -13.26 -18.96
N ASN A 220 1.59 -13.18 -18.48
CA ASN A 220 1.89 -12.70 -17.12
C ASN A 220 1.41 -11.26 -16.91
N ALA A 221 1.70 -10.35 -17.85
CA ALA A 221 1.23 -8.97 -17.80
C ALA A 221 -0.32 -8.88 -17.76
N ALA A 222 -1.00 -9.72 -18.54
CA ALA A 222 -2.45 -9.78 -18.56
C ALA A 222 -3.04 -10.28 -17.22
N LEU A 223 -2.43 -11.31 -16.63
CA LEU A 223 -2.84 -11.86 -15.33
C LEU A 223 -2.68 -10.82 -14.21
N ILE A 224 -1.50 -10.18 -14.12
CA ILE A 224 -1.24 -9.14 -13.10
C ILE A 224 -2.19 -7.96 -13.29
N ALA A 225 -2.34 -7.46 -14.52
CA ALA A 225 -3.23 -6.34 -14.81
C ALA A 225 -4.71 -6.68 -14.50
N HIS A 226 -5.14 -7.91 -14.76
CA HIS A 226 -6.49 -8.37 -14.42
C HIS A 226 -6.71 -8.43 -12.91
N TRP A 227 -5.78 -9.05 -12.18
CA TRP A 227 -5.85 -9.24 -10.74
C TRP A 227 -5.87 -7.88 -10.00
N LEU A 228 -4.94 -7.00 -10.33
CA LEU A 228 -4.83 -5.67 -9.70
C LEU A 228 -6.04 -4.79 -10.02
N SER A 229 -6.48 -4.77 -11.29
CA SER A 229 -7.64 -3.98 -11.70
C SER A 229 -8.95 -4.48 -11.08
N ARG A 230 -9.07 -5.76 -10.75
CA ARG A 230 -10.25 -6.30 -10.08
C ARG A 230 -10.35 -5.77 -8.65
N ARG A 231 -9.24 -5.78 -7.90
CA ARG A 231 -9.19 -5.26 -6.52
C ARG A 231 -9.46 -3.75 -6.46
N LEU A 232 -8.81 -2.97 -7.35
CA LEU A 232 -9.02 -1.52 -7.40
C LEU A 232 -10.44 -1.12 -7.82
N ARG A 233 -11.08 -1.88 -8.72
CA ARG A 233 -12.48 -1.64 -9.08
C ARG A 233 -13.45 -1.95 -7.94
N ALA A 234 -13.18 -2.98 -7.14
CA ALA A 234 -13.98 -3.27 -5.96
C ALA A 234 -13.92 -2.11 -4.94
N LEU A 235 -12.73 -1.53 -4.70
CA LEU A 235 -12.57 -0.34 -3.89
C LEU A 235 -13.36 0.86 -4.45
N GLY A 236 -13.25 1.11 -5.76
CA GLY A 236 -13.99 2.19 -6.40
C GLY A 236 -15.51 2.00 -6.35
N ALA A 237 -15.99 0.77 -6.52
CA ALA A 237 -17.41 0.45 -6.36
C ALA A 237 -17.88 0.63 -4.92
N GLY A 238 -17.07 0.19 -3.94
CA GLY A 238 -17.37 0.37 -2.52
C GLY A 238 -17.46 1.85 -2.12
N THR A 239 -16.52 2.68 -2.56
CA THR A 239 -16.57 4.14 -2.29
C THR A 239 -17.78 4.80 -2.93
N THR A 240 -18.17 4.36 -4.13
CA THR A 240 -19.39 4.87 -4.77
C THR A 240 -20.64 4.45 -4.00
N ALA A 241 -20.71 3.21 -3.51
CA ALA A 241 -21.82 2.73 -2.70
C ALA A 241 -21.95 3.53 -1.38
N ILE A 242 -20.83 3.78 -0.69
CA ILE A 242 -20.82 4.65 0.52
C ILE A 242 -21.32 6.06 0.18
N ALA A 243 -20.86 6.66 -0.92
CA ALA A 243 -21.32 7.98 -1.35
C ALA A 243 -22.83 8.02 -1.65
N GLN A 244 -23.42 6.90 -2.05
CA GLN A 244 -24.86 6.74 -2.26
C GLN A 244 -25.64 6.40 -0.97
N GLY A 245 -24.93 6.26 0.17
CA GLY A 245 -25.53 5.99 1.48
C GLY A 245 -25.69 4.51 1.81
N ASP A 246 -25.12 3.62 1.02
CA ASP A 246 -25.02 2.18 1.34
C ASP A 246 -23.75 1.94 2.18
N TYR A 247 -23.94 1.92 3.49
CA TYR A 247 -22.84 1.68 4.46
C TYR A 247 -22.71 0.20 4.85
N ASP A 248 -23.54 -0.69 4.29
CA ASP A 248 -23.48 -2.13 4.55
C ASP A 248 -22.44 -2.82 3.67
N VAL A 249 -21.94 -2.15 2.65
CA VAL A 249 -20.92 -2.67 1.74
C VAL A 249 -19.63 -3.00 2.49
N ARG A 250 -19.10 -4.22 2.24
CA ARG A 250 -17.81 -4.67 2.80
C ARG A 250 -16.92 -5.18 1.68
N LEU A 251 -15.66 -4.83 1.76
CA LEU A 251 -14.64 -5.30 0.84
C LEU A 251 -13.95 -6.53 1.41
N PRO A 252 -13.66 -7.56 0.58
CA PRO A 252 -12.92 -8.72 1.03
C PRO A 252 -11.46 -8.33 1.34
N ALA A 253 -11.09 -8.33 2.61
CA ALA A 253 -9.73 -8.09 3.09
C ALA A 253 -8.97 -9.42 3.12
N GLN A 254 -8.58 -9.93 1.94
CA GLN A 254 -7.84 -11.18 1.81
C GLN A 254 -6.37 -10.88 1.50
N GLY A 255 -5.48 -11.41 2.33
CA GLY A 255 -4.03 -11.23 2.19
C GLY A 255 -3.42 -10.41 3.32
N HIS A 256 -2.10 -10.11 3.18
CA HIS A 256 -1.32 -9.32 4.14
C HIS A 256 -0.60 -8.17 3.42
N ASP A 257 -1.07 -7.82 2.22
CA ASP A 257 -0.53 -6.76 1.39
C ASP A 257 -1.20 -5.40 1.71
N GLU A 258 -0.67 -4.33 1.16
CA GLU A 258 -1.18 -2.96 1.34
C GLU A 258 -2.62 -2.80 0.84
N LEU A 259 -3.04 -3.62 -0.13
CA LEU A 259 -4.40 -3.61 -0.65
C LEU A 259 -5.39 -4.26 0.33
N ALA A 260 -4.96 -5.29 1.05
CA ALA A 260 -5.75 -5.89 2.12
C ALA A 260 -5.90 -4.93 3.29
N GLN A 261 -4.82 -4.23 3.68
CA GLN A 261 -4.88 -3.19 4.70
C GLN A 261 -5.82 -2.05 4.30
N LEU A 262 -5.75 -1.58 3.05
CA LEU A 262 -6.66 -0.55 2.54
C LEU A 262 -8.13 -1.00 2.54
N ALA A 263 -8.39 -2.28 2.26
CA ALA A 263 -9.73 -2.84 2.35
C ALA A 263 -10.24 -2.90 3.80
N ASP A 264 -9.36 -3.21 4.78
CA ASP A 264 -9.70 -3.17 6.20
C ASP A 264 -9.96 -1.74 6.68
N ASP A 265 -9.14 -0.77 6.27
CA ASP A 265 -9.35 0.65 6.57
C ASP A 265 -10.69 1.14 6.02
N PHE A 266 -11.01 0.76 4.78
CA PHE A 266 -12.30 1.04 4.17
C PHE A 266 -13.45 0.42 4.97
N ASN A 267 -13.33 -0.84 5.39
CA ASN A 267 -14.36 -1.52 6.17
C ASN A 267 -14.56 -0.85 7.55
N ARG A 268 -13.47 -0.43 8.22
CA ARG A 268 -13.55 0.35 9.48
C ARG A 268 -14.26 1.67 9.27
N MET A 269 -13.93 2.39 8.21
CA MET A 269 -14.62 3.63 7.85
C MET A 269 -16.12 3.40 7.60
N ALA A 270 -16.47 2.35 6.85
CA ALA A 270 -17.87 2.00 6.58
C ALA A 270 -18.65 1.69 7.87
N VAL A 271 -18.04 0.94 8.82
CA VAL A 271 -18.63 0.68 10.13
C VAL A 271 -18.86 1.97 10.93
N SER A 272 -17.86 2.87 10.96
CA SER A 272 -17.97 4.14 11.66
C SER A 272 -19.07 5.03 11.08
N LEU A 273 -19.16 5.11 9.75
CA LEU A 273 -20.22 5.88 9.08
C LEU A 273 -21.61 5.28 9.33
N GLN A 274 -21.72 3.95 9.32
CA GLN A 274 -22.97 3.25 9.63
C GLN A 274 -23.42 3.54 11.07
N ALA A 275 -22.50 3.43 12.04
CA ALA A 275 -22.78 3.73 13.45
C ALA A 275 -23.18 5.20 13.63
N ALA A 276 -22.47 6.14 13.01
CA ALA A 276 -22.81 7.57 13.07
C ALA A 276 -24.20 7.86 12.49
N ARG A 277 -24.55 7.20 11.35
CA ARG A 277 -25.90 7.34 10.76
C ARG A 277 -26.98 6.79 11.68
N GLN A 278 -26.78 5.60 12.23
CA GLN A 278 -27.73 4.98 13.16
C GLN A 278 -27.94 5.84 14.40
N ALA A 279 -26.84 6.32 15.03
CA ALA A 279 -26.92 7.23 16.16
C ALA A 279 -27.70 8.51 15.83
N ARG A 280 -27.46 9.09 14.63
CA ARG A 280 -28.20 10.28 14.19
C ARG A 280 -29.69 10.00 13.95
N GLN A 281 -30.03 8.84 13.39
CA GLN A 281 -31.44 8.47 13.17
C GLN A 281 -32.15 8.23 14.50
N GLN A 282 -31.49 7.54 15.44
CA GLN A 282 -32.04 7.33 16.78
C GLN A 282 -32.27 8.68 17.49
N TRP A 283 -31.29 9.58 17.45
CA TRP A 283 -31.39 10.89 18.04
C TRP A 283 -32.58 11.71 17.49
N ILE A 284 -32.82 11.68 16.18
CA ILE A 284 -33.97 12.35 15.57
C ILE A 284 -35.30 11.73 16.07
N ALA A 285 -35.36 10.40 16.20
CA ALA A 285 -36.54 9.72 16.70
C ALA A 285 -36.81 10.08 18.17
N ASP A 286 -35.76 10.12 19.00
CA ASP A 286 -35.85 10.46 20.41
C ASP A 286 -36.29 11.92 20.61
N ILE A 287 -35.75 12.87 19.84
CA ILE A 287 -36.19 14.27 19.82
C ILE A 287 -37.70 14.37 19.49
N ALA A 288 -38.11 13.66 18.43
CA ALA A 288 -39.50 13.68 18.03
C ALA A 288 -40.44 13.15 19.12
N HIS A 289 -39.96 12.14 19.89
CA HIS A 289 -40.69 11.59 21.03
C HIS A 289 -40.78 12.59 22.20
N GLU A 290 -39.63 13.18 22.59
CA GLU A 290 -39.54 14.15 23.68
C GLU A 290 -40.28 15.46 23.40
N LEU A 291 -40.43 15.87 22.14
CA LEU A 291 -41.25 17.00 21.73
C LEU A 291 -42.75 16.68 21.70
N ARG A 292 -43.12 15.44 21.31
CA ARG A 292 -44.51 15.03 21.16
C ARG A 292 -45.25 15.02 22.51
N THR A 293 -44.58 14.55 23.56
CA THR A 293 -45.16 14.39 24.88
C THR A 293 -45.67 15.74 25.49
N PRO A 294 -44.79 16.78 25.63
CA PRO A 294 -45.24 18.06 26.18
C PRO A 294 -46.27 18.77 25.25
N LEU A 295 -46.14 18.60 23.94
CA LEU A 295 -47.08 19.15 22.97
C LEU A 295 -48.49 18.53 23.11
N ALA A 296 -48.54 17.19 23.35
CA ALA A 296 -49.79 16.49 23.60
C ALA A 296 -50.44 16.94 24.90
N THR A 297 -49.63 17.12 25.99
CA THR A 297 -50.08 17.65 27.27
C THR A 297 -50.64 19.07 27.13
N LEU A 298 -49.87 19.94 26.44
CA LEU A 298 -50.30 21.33 26.20
C LEU A 298 -51.61 21.36 25.41
N ARG A 299 -51.73 20.53 24.36
CA ARG A 299 -52.96 20.41 23.57
C ARG A 299 -54.14 19.94 24.44
N ALA A 300 -53.98 18.90 25.22
CA ALA A 300 -55.04 18.38 26.09
C ALA A 300 -55.48 19.41 27.16
N GLU A 301 -54.54 20.19 27.72
CA GLU A 301 -54.88 21.28 28.67
C GLU A 301 -55.69 22.40 27.97
N ILE A 302 -55.29 22.78 26.74
CA ILE A 302 -56.05 23.78 25.96
C ILE A 302 -57.44 23.25 25.60
N GLU A 303 -57.54 21.98 25.12
CA GLU A 303 -58.84 21.36 24.81
C GLU A 303 -59.74 21.31 26.08
N ALA A 304 -59.19 20.97 27.23
CA ALA A 304 -59.94 20.96 28.51
C ALA A 304 -60.46 22.37 28.94
N LEU A 305 -59.69 23.42 28.62
CA LEU A 305 -60.12 24.80 28.82
C LEU A 305 -61.23 25.22 27.82
N GLN A 306 -61.10 24.82 26.54
CA GLN A 306 -62.07 25.09 25.49
C GLN A 306 -63.41 24.40 25.75
N ASP A 307 -63.36 23.16 26.25
CA ASP A 307 -64.54 22.35 26.55
C ASP A 307 -65.19 22.73 27.90
N GLY A 308 -64.59 23.69 28.63
CA GLY A 308 -65.09 24.14 29.93
C GLY A 308 -64.88 23.13 31.08
N ILE A 309 -64.11 22.08 30.84
CA ILE A 309 -63.73 21.05 31.85
C ILE A 309 -62.81 21.69 32.91
N ARG A 310 -61.89 22.55 32.44
CA ARG A 310 -61.05 23.38 33.33
C ARG A 310 -61.43 24.86 33.17
N LYS A 311 -61.35 25.63 34.25
CA LYS A 311 -61.57 27.08 34.23
C LYS A 311 -60.30 27.81 33.81
N PRO A 312 -60.38 28.90 33.05
CA PRO A 312 -59.23 29.76 32.73
C PRO A 312 -58.83 30.62 33.92
N ASP A 313 -58.44 29.98 35.01
CA ASP A 313 -57.90 30.64 36.21
C ASP A 313 -56.39 30.78 36.16
N ALA A 314 -55.83 31.55 37.08
CA ALA A 314 -54.40 31.83 37.15
C ALA A 314 -53.57 30.55 37.20
N ALA A 315 -54.04 29.54 37.99
CA ALA A 315 -53.27 28.28 38.16
C ALA A 315 -53.20 27.45 36.86
N ASN A 316 -54.28 27.34 36.12
CA ASN A 316 -54.30 26.62 34.83
C ASN A 316 -53.55 27.39 33.73
N LEU A 317 -53.58 28.74 33.75
CA LEU A 317 -52.80 29.56 32.81
C LEU A 317 -51.29 29.48 33.15
N ASP A 318 -50.93 29.44 34.42
CA ASP A 318 -49.52 29.23 34.88
C ASP A 318 -49.03 27.84 34.47
N SER A 319 -49.86 26.79 34.55
CA SER A 319 -49.53 25.45 34.07
C SER A 319 -49.17 25.46 32.58
N LEU A 320 -50.00 26.10 31.75
CA LEU A 320 -49.71 26.26 30.34
C LEU A 320 -48.41 27.04 30.06
N ALA A 321 -48.21 28.14 30.78
CA ALA A 321 -47.00 28.96 30.66
C ALA A 321 -45.73 28.18 31.06
N GLN A 322 -45.80 27.34 32.10
CA GLN A 322 -44.73 26.46 32.49
C GLN A 322 -44.38 25.43 31.40
N GLU A 323 -45.39 24.81 30.78
CA GLU A 323 -45.18 23.83 29.71
C GLU A 323 -44.59 24.47 28.43
N VAL A 324 -45.03 25.68 28.06
CA VAL A 324 -44.41 26.48 26.99
C VAL A 324 -42.95 26.78 27.33
N THR A 325 -42.64 27.21 28.55
CA THR A 325 -41.28 27.51 29.00
C THR A 325 -40.41 26.27 28.92
N ARG A 326 -40.92 25.10 29.31
CA ARG A 326 -40.27 23.82 29.24
C ARG A 326 -39.91 23.43 27.80
N LEU A 327 -40.89 23.58 26.84
CA LEU A 327 -40.67 23.33 25.43
C LEU A 327 -39.61 24.27 24.84
N THR A 328 -39.64 25.55 25.20
CA THR A 328 -38.65 26.53 24.76
C THR A 328 -37.25 26.14 25.20
N ARG A 329 -37.08 25.76 26.46
CA ARG A 329 -35.79 25.28 26.98
C ARG A 329 -35.33 24.03 26.23
N LEU A 330 -36.20 23.06 25.97
CA LEU A 330 -35.87 21.86 25.22
C LEU A 330 -35.34 22.17 23.81
N VAL A 331 -36.00 23.14 23.12
CA VAL A 331 -35.57 23.57 21.76
C VAL A 331 -34.20 24.28 21.85
N ASP A 332 -33.97 25.15 22.84
CA ASP A 332 -32.72 25.85 23.05
C ASP A 332 -31.56 24.86 23.39
N ASP A 333 -31.84 23.85 24.21
CA ASP A 333 -30.92 22.76 24.53
C ASP A 333 -30.51 21.96 23.28
N LEU A 334 -31.48 21.62 22.44
CA LEU A 334 -31.22 20.90 21.18
C LEU A 334 -30.42 21.74 20.19
N ARG A 335 -30.72 23.05 20.11
CA ARG A 335 -29.97 23.99 19.28
C ARG A 335 -28.52 24.08 19.74
N LEU A 336 -28.28 24.18 21.04
CA LEU A 336 -26.94 24.27 21.63
C LEU A 336 -26.14 23.01 21.29
N LEU A 337 -26.69 21.81 21.50
CA LEU A 337 -26.03 20.55 21.17
C LEU A 337 -25.75 20.45 19.67
N SER A 338 -26.67 20.88 18.82
CA SER A 338 -26.47 20.87 17.35
C SER A 338 -25.33 21.81 16.94
N LEU A 339 -25.23 23.00 17.54
CA LEU A 339 -24.13 23.93 17.28
C LEU A 339 -22.78 23.39 17.81
N SER A 340 -22.80 22.73 18.96
CA SER A 340 -21.61 22.06 19.52
C SER A 340 -21.07 20.98 18.58
N ASP A 341 -21.93 20.12 18.05
CA ASP A 341 -21.55 19.07 17.08
C ASP A 341 -20.90 19.61 15.82
N LEU A 342 -21.29 20.78 15.40
CA LEU A 342 -20.74 21.47 14.23
C LEU A 342 -19.47 22.25 14.56
N GLY A 343 -19.04 22.31 15.83
CA GLY A 343 -17.95 23.19 16.29
C GLY A 343 -18.27 24.67 16.07
N ALA A 344 -19.55 25.02 15.97
CA ALA A 344 -20.05 26.35 15.63
C ALA A 344 -20.57 27.13 16.85
N LEU A 345 -20.28 26.67 18.07
CA LEU A 345 -20.56 27.42 19.30
C LEU A 345 -19.55 28.56 19.40
N ASP A 346 -20.04 29.79 19.40
CA ASP A 346 -19.23 30.95 19.74
C ASP A 346 -19.03 31.03 21.24
N TYR A 347 -17.77 31.04 21.68
CA TYR A 347 -17.38 31.22 23.06
C TYR A 347 -16.71 32.59 23.27
N ARG A 348 -17.08 33.29 24.32
CA ARG A 348 -16.46 34.55 24.74
C ARG A 348 -15.44 34.25 25.84
N PHE A 349 -14.30 33.72 25.49
CA PHE A 349 -13.27 33.37 26.45
C PHE A 349 -12.65 34.58 27.11
N ALA A 350 -12.67 34.62 28.45
CA ALA A 350 -11.99 35.60 29.29
C ALA A 350 -11.24 34.88 30.44
N PRO A 351 -10.18 35.48 31.00
CA PRO A 351 -9.57 34.99 32.21
C PRO A 351 -10.60 35.07 33.38
N LEU A 352 -10.78 33.95 34.09
CA LEU A 352 -11.78 33.80 35.16
C LEU A 352 -11.17 33.02 36.33
N ASP A 353 -11.28 33.55 37.54
CA ASP A 353 -10.95 32.80 38.74
C ASP A 353 -12.07 31.80 39.04
N LEU A 354 -11.77 30.51 38.83
CA LEU A 354 -12.78 29.45 38.91
C LEU A 354 -13.31 29.26 40.34
N GLY A 355 -12.44 29.39 41.37
CA GLY A 355 -12.85 29.25 42.77
C GLY A 355 -13.86 30.31 43.14
N ARG A 356 -13.57 31.57 42.87
CA ARG A 356 -14.47 32.69 43.11
C ARG A 356 -15.77 32.58 42.30
N PHE A 357 -15.69 32.25 41.06
CA PHE A 357 -16.86 32.11 40.20
C PHE A 357 -17.85 31.05 40.69
N VAL A 358 -17.34 29.86 41.09
CA VAL A 358 -18.16 28.78 41.59
C VAL A 358 -18.75 29.17 42.98
N ALA A 359 -17.97 29.85 43.84
CA ALA A 359 -18.44 30.31 45.13
C ALA A 359 -19.59 31.34 44.99
N ASP A 360 -19.42 32.34 44.11
CA ASP A 360 -20.43 33.36 43.83
C ASP A 360 -21.74 32.73 43.32
N TYR A 361 -21.62 31.78 42.36
CA TYR A 361 -22.77 31.03 41.83
C TYR A 361 -23.51 30.25 42.92
N LEU A 362 -22.81 29.48 43.77
CA LEU A 362 -23.41 28.68 44.81
C LEU A 362 -24.05 29.56 45.88
N HIS A 363 -23.45 30.71 46.25
CA HIS A 363 -24.02 31.66 47.18
C HIS A 363 -25.35 32.22 46.67
N GLU A 364 -25.44 32.62 45.39
CA GLU A 364 -26.67 33.14 44.80
C GLU A 364 -27.75 32.05 44.67
N ALA A 365 -27.34 30.85 44.20
CA ALA A 365 -28.27 29.75 44.00
C ALA A 365 -28.88 29.21 45.29
N THR A 366 -28.15 29.22 46.42
CA THR A 366 -28.61 28.72 47.73
C THR A 366 -29.30 29.77 48.59
N ALA A 367 -29.18 31.05 48.22
CA ALA A 367 -29.89 32.16 48.92
C ALA A 367 -31.41 32.14 48.73
N ARG A 368 -31.95 31.28 47.84
CA ARG A 368 -33.40 31.21 47.55
C ARG A 368 -34.16 30.56 48.71
N PRO A 369 -35.28 31.20 49.21
CA PRO A 369 -36.06 30.66 50.30
C PRO A 369 -36.69 29.31 49.97
N GLY A 370 -36.55 28.33 50.87
CA GLY A 370 -37.20 27.01 50.76
C GLY A 370 -36.29 25.86 50.26
N GLN A 371 -35.02 26.11 49.91
CA GLN A 371 -34.08 25.05 49.56
C GLN A 371 -33.39 24.52 50.84
N ARG A 372 -33.53 23.21 51.07
CA ARG A 372 -32.85 22.51 52.19
C ARG A 372 -31.64 21.76 51.65
N LEU A 373 -30.62 22.49 51.21
CA LEU A 373 -29.36 21.93 50.71
C LEU A 373 -28.27 22.19 51.75
N ALA A 374 -27.70 21.13 52.32
CA ALA A 374 -26.51 21.22 53.15
C ALA A 374 -25.29 21.36 52.23
N LEU A 375 -24.76 22.59 52.11
CA LEU A 375 -23.63 22.89 51.22
C LEU A 375 -22.33 22.93 52.01
N SER A 376 -21.32 22.19 51.53
CA SER A 376 -19.92 22.23 51.95
C SER A 376 -19.04 22.62 50.76
N THR A 377 -18.18 23.62 50.93
CA THR A 377 -17.32 24.11 49.84
C THR A 377 -15.86 24.21 50.28
N ASP A 378 -14.95 23.81 49.39
CA ASP A 378 -13.50 24.00 49.52
C ASP A 378 -13.01 24.53 48.13
N LEU A 379 -13.07 25.86 48.02
CA LEU A 379 -12.88 26.60 46.75
C LEU A 379 -11.75 27.62 46.91
N PRO A 380 -10.47 27.21 46.78
CA PRO A 380 -9.36 28.15 46.83
C PRO A 380 -9.41 29.14 45.64
N GLU A 381 -9.10 30.40 45.95
CA GLU A 381 -8.92 31.45 44.93
C GLU A 381 -7.56 31.28 44.21
N GLY A 382 -7.45 31.92 43.03
CA GLY A 382 -6.19 31.96 42.26
C GLY A 382 -6.02 30.86 41.22
N LEU A 383 -6.99 29.96 41.06
CA LEU A 383 -7.01 29.02 39.94
C LEU A 383 -7.72 29.65 38.77
N SER A 384 -6.92 30.39 37.95
CA SER A 384 -7.42 31.05 36.74
C SER A 384 -7.55 30.07 35.57
N VAL A 385 -8.70 30.11 34.91
CA VAL A 385 -9.00 29.39 33.67
C VAL A 385 -9.40 30.38 32.58
N ARG A 386 -9.22 30.04 31.30
CA ARG A 386 -9.73 30.83 30.22
C ARG A 386 -11.10 30.29 29.81
N ALA A 387 -12.17 30.96 30.21
CA ALA A 387 -13.52 30.43 30.07
C ALA A 387 -14.54 31.50 29.67
N ASP A 388 -15.66 31.01 29.12
CA ASP A 388 -16.88 31.78 28.94
C ASP A 388 -17.75 31.62 30.18
N GLY A 389 -17.92 32.70 30.96
CA GLY A 389 -18.65 32.68 32.21
C GLY A 389 -20.11 32.27 32.04
N ASP A 390 -20.80 32.78 31.01
CA ASP A 390 -22.22 32.45 30.77
C ASP A 390 -22.41 30.95 30.49
N ARG A 391 -21.43 30.33 29.79
CA ARG A 391 -21.45 28.90 29.51
C ARG A 391 -21.08 28.05 30.73
N LEU A 392 -20.13 28.48 31.56
CA LEU A 392 -19.82 27.80 32.80
C LEU A 392 -20.99 27.93 33.83
N ASP A 393 -21.69 29.06 33.84
CA ASP A 393 -22.92 29.21 34.62
C ASP A 393 -23.95 28.15 34.22
N GLN A 394 -24.10 27.88 32.91
CA GLN A 394 -24.98 26.84 32.41
C GLN A 394 -24.53 25.42 32.83
N VAL A 395 -23.21 25.15 32.90
CA VAL A 395 -22.70 23.88 33.45
C VAL A 395 -23.08 23.72 34.91
N LEU A 396 -22.82 24.74 35.73
CA LEU A 396 -23.15 24.72 37.15
C LEU A 396 -24.65 24.59 37.40
N ALA A 397 -25.46 25.29 36.59
CA ALA A 397 -26.92 25.19 36.63
C ALA A 397 -27.42 23.76 36.35
N ASN A 398 -26.87 23.10 35.35
CA ASN A 398 -27.20 21.71 35.01
C ASN A 398 -26.81 20.73 36.13
N LEU A 399 -25.62 20.90 36.74
CA LEU A 399 -25.17 20.08 37.85
C LEU A 399 -26.04 20.29 39.07
N LEU A 400 -26.32 21.55 39.45
CA LEU A 400 -27.15 21.88 40.63
C LEU A 400 -28.59 21.39 40.42
N GLN A 401 -29.15 21.59 39.23
CA GLN A 401 -30.52 21.12 38.94
C GLN A 401 -30.59 19.60 39.03
N ASN A 402 -29.53 18.90 38.59
CA ASN A 402 -29.43 17.44 38.70
C ASN A 402 -29.41 17.02 40.20
N THR A 403 -28.53 17.63 40.99
CA THR A 403 -28.48 17.40 42.46
C THR A 403 -29.83 17.62 43.12
N LEU A 404 -30.48 18.80 42.97
CA LEU A 404 -31.74 19.13 43.59
C LEU A 404 -32.91 18.23 43.15
N ARG A 405 -32.84 17.66 41.97
CA ARG A 405 -33.89 16.79 41.42
C ARG A 405 -33.80 15.35 41.91
N TYR A 406 -32.59 14.83 42.06
CA TYR A 406 -32.40 13.39 42.24
C TYR A 406 -31.95 13.04 43.65
N THR A 407 -31.47 13.98 44.50
CA THR A 407 -31.11 13.70 45.87
C THR A 407 -32.34 13.70 46.79
N HIS A 408 -32.29 12.88 47.82
CA HIS A 408 -33.34 12.85 48.85
C HIS A 408 -33.21 14.05 49.79
N ASP A 409 -34.34 14.53 50.33
CA ASP A 409 -34.36 15.59 51.35
C ASP A 409 -34.03 15.03 52.76
N PRO A 410 -33.04 15.55 53.50
CA PRO A 410 -32.21 16.71 53.19
C PRO A 410 -31.07 16.37 52.22
N ALA A 411 -30.99 17.14 51.13
CA ALA A 411 -29.91 17.02 50.15
C ALA A 411 -28.59 17.57 50.71
N ALA A 412 -27.50 16.88 50.49
CA ALA A 412 -26.14 17.36 50.77
C ALA A 412 -25.33 17.47 49.45
N LEU A 413 -24.56 18.55 49.39
CA LEU A 413 -23.68 18.85 48.26
C LEU A 413 -22.31 19.27 48.79
N GLU A 414 -21.26 18.59 48.33
CA GLU A 414 -19.88 18.99 48.58
C GLU A 414 -19.23 19.40 47.23
N VAL A 415 -18.66 20.62 47.23
CA VAL A 415 -17.96 21.14 46.02
C VAL A 415 -16.54 21.50 46.40
N ARG A 416 -15.60 20.88 45.73
CA ARG A 416 -14.16 21.06 45.95
C ARG A 416 -13.45 21.41 44.67
N LEU A 417 -12.54 22.37 44.74
CA LEU A 417 -11.67 22.78 43.64
C LEU A 417 -10.22 22.53 44.02
N VAL A 418 -9.49 21.82 43.17
CA VAL A 418 -8.06 21.56 43.39
C VAL A 418 -7.28 21.75 42.06
N ARG A 419 -6.00 22.11 42.20
CA ARG A 419 -5.09 22.08 41.07
C ARG A 419 -4.64 20.64 40.84
N ASP A 420 -4.79 20.15 39.60
CA ASP A 420 -4.40 18.83 39.15
C ASP A 420 -3.44 18.96 37.94
N GLY A 421 -2.16 19.15 38.23
CA GLY A 421 -1.14 19.46 37.22
C GLY A 421 -1.38 20.81 36.53
N ASP A 422 -1.63 20.79 35.23
CA ASP A 422 -1.94 21.97 34.41
C ASP A 422 -3.45 22.23 34.28
N GLU A 423 -4.28 21.52 35.01
CA GLU A 423 -5.73 21.65 34.99
C GLU A 423 -6.25 22.06 36.39
N ALA A 424 -7.40 22.73 36.41
CA ALA A 424 -8.22 22.91 37.59
C ALA A 424 -9.27 21.79 37.61
N ARG A 425 -9.34 21.00 38.67
CA ARG A 425 -10.35 19.97 38.88
C ARG A 425 -11.39 20.44 39.87
N LEU A 426 -12.61 20.62 39.38
CA LEU A 426 -13.81 20.87 40.17
C LEU A 426 -14.52 19.54 40.44
N SER A 427 -14.58 19.12 41.71
CA SER A 427 -15.34 17.95 42.14
C SER A 427 -16.67 18.39 42.73
N TRP A 428 -17.77 17.84 42.24
CA TRP A 428 -19.15 18.14 42.65
C TRP A 428 -19.81 16.84 43.12
N GLU A 429 -19.95 16.67 44.43
CA GLU A 429 -20.44 15.44 45.04
C GLU A 429 -21.78 15.66 45.75
N ASP A 430 -22.80 14.88 45.35
CA ASP A 430 -24.11 14.91 45.98
C ASP A 430 -24.41 13.67 46.83
N SER A 431 -25.45 13.78 47.66
CA SER A 431 -25.93 12.68 48.51
C SER A 431 -26.84 11.72 47.74
N ALA A 432 -27.14 10.59 48.40
CA ALA A 432 -28.01 9.54 47.86
C ALA A 432 -29.35 10.04 47.30
N PRO A 433 -29.90 9.35 46.28
CA PRO A 433 -29.45 8.04 45.77
C PRO A 433 -28.36 8.16 44.69
N GLY A 434 -27.48 7.16 44.64
CA GLY A 434 -26.55 7.00 43.51
C GLY A 434 -27.21 6.31 42.29
N VAL A 435 -26.41 6.01 41.32
CA VAL A 435 -26.82 5.25 40.13
C VAL A 435 -26.01 3.95 39.99
N PRO A 436 -26.52 2.92 39.29
CA PRO A 436 -25.75 1.72 38.98
C PRO A 436 -24.43 2.06 38.29
N VAL A 437 -23.36 1.29 38.57
CA VAL A 437 -22.02 1.54 38.00
C VAL A 437 -22.03 1.49 36.49
N GLU A 438 -22.85 0.62 35.92
CA GLU A 438 -23.01 0.43 34.46
C GLU A 438 -23.63 1.67 33.80
N ALA A 439 -24.34 2.47 34.52
CA ALA A 439 -24.99 3.70 34.05
C ALA A 439 -24.04 4.91 34.05
N LEU A 440 -23.00 4.91 34.88
CA LEU A 440 -22.08 6.05 35.04
C LEU A 440 -21.50 6.58 33.71
N PRO A 441 -20.96 5.73 32.79
CA PRO A 441 -20.41 6.21 31.51
C PRO A 441 -21.46 6.81 30.58
N ARG A 442 -22.74 6.48 30.79
CA ARG A 442 -23.84 6.84 29.95
C ARG A 442 -24.60 8.09 30.37
N LEU A 443 -24.34 8.60 31.57
CA LEU A 443 -25.08 9.74 32.13
C LEU A 443 -24.96 11.01 31.30
N THR A 444 -23.93 11.14 30.50
CA THR A 444 -23.73 12.28 29.59
C THR A 444 -24.21 11.97 28.17
N GLU A 445 -24.73 10.75 27.89
CA GLU A 445 -25.40 10.46 26.61
C GLU A 445 -26.69 11.30 26.52
N ARG A 446 -27.00 11.79 25.34
CA ARG A 446 -28.20 12.62 25.08
C ARG A 446 -29.47 11.85 25.35
N LEU A 447 -30.39 12.47 26.05
CA LEU A 447 -31.71 11.91 26.41
C LEU A 447 -31.63 10.64 27.28
N TYR A 448 -30.42 10.23 27.73
CA TYR A 448 -30.26 9.07 28.58
C TYR A 448 -30.80 9.32 29.99
N ARG A 449 -31.50 8.33 30.53
CA ARG A 449 -32.08 8.36 31.87
C ARG A 449 -32.04 6.96 32.46
N VAL A 450 -31.68 6.88 33.78
CA VAL A 450 -31.55 5.60 34.50
C VAL A 450 -32.91 4.91 34.69
N ASP A 451 -33.97 5.71 34.96
CA ASP A 451 -35.33 5.23 35.20
C ASP A 451 -36.35 5.98 34.32
N GLU A 452 -36.88 5.33 33.28
CA GLU A 452 -37.95 5.87 32.43
C GLU A 452 -39.28 6.03 33.19
N SER A 453 -39.59 5.17 34.19
CA SER A 453 -40.84 5.15 34.89
C SER A 453 -41.03 6.32 35.87
N ARG A 454 -39.96 6.88 36.42
CA ARG A 454 -39.96 8.09 37.26
C ARG A 454 -39.89 9.40 36.45
N ALA A 455 -39.75 9.27 35.15
CA ALA A 455 -39.47 10.34 34.22
C ALA A 455 -40.62 11.34 34.07
N SER A 456 -41.85 10.91 34.13
CA SER A 456 -43.05 11.75 33.92
C SER A 456 -43.32 12.67 35.09
N ALA A 457 -42.92 12.29 36.30
CA ALA A 457 -43.18 13.10 37.51
C ALA A 457 -42.10 14.17 37.78
N SER A 458 -40.82 13.95 37.29
CA SER A 458 -39.70 14.82 37.63
C SER A 458 -39.26 15.81 36.54
N GLY A 459 -39.80 15.71 35.31
CA GLY A 459 -39.74 16.78 34.29
C GLY A 459 -38.37 17.07 33.62
N GLY A 460 -37.35 16.21 33.66
CA GLY A 460 -36.04 16.45 33.01
C GLY A 460 -35.96 15.95 31.58
N SER A 461 -35.34 16.75 30.69
CA SER A 461 -35.15 16.38 29.28
C SER A 461 -34.05 15.33 29.03
N GLY A 462 -33.19 15.02 30.00
CA GLY A 462 -32.00 14.20 29.81
C GLY A 462 -30.92 14.86 28.93
N LEU A 463 -31.02 16.16 28.68
CA LEU A 463 -30.05 16.90 27.87
C LEU A 463 -29.04 17.69 28.73
N GLY A 464 -29.38 18.05 29.98
CA GLY A 464 -28.59 18.95 30.80
C GLY A 464 -27.13 18.48 31.03
N LEU A 465 -26.91 17.18 31.30
CA LEU A 465 -25.57 16.63 31.48
C LEU A 465 -24.82 16.51 30.17
N ALA A 466 -25.47 16.18 29.05
CA ALA A 466 -24.89 16.20 27.73
C ALA A 466 -24.44 17.62 27.32
N ILE A 467 -25.24 18.64 27.68
CA ILE A 467 -24.88 20.05 27.48
C ILE A 467 -23.69 20.44 28.32
N ALA A 468 -23.68 20.05 29.62
CA ALA A 468 -22.57 20.32 30.51
C ALA A 468 -21.25 19.74 29.94
N GLN A 469 -21.29 18.50 29.50
CA GLN A 469 -20.14 17.86 28.84
C GLN A 469 -19.72 18.63 27.58
N ALA A 470 -20.63 18.95 26.66
CA ALA A 470 -20.35 19.67 25.45
C ALA A 470 -19.71 21.05 25.68
N ILE A 471 -20.17 21.77 26.71
CA ILE A 471 -19.59 23.05 27.12
C ILE A 471 -18.17 22.85 27.68
N VAL A 472 -17.96 21.88 28.55
CA VAL A 472 -16.65 21.58 29.15
C VAL A 472 -15.66 21.17 28.04
N GLU A 473 -16.05 20.32 27.12
CA GLU A 473 -15.22 19.94 25.93
C GLU A 473 -14.90 21.15 25.05
N GLY A 474 -15.84 22.05 24.85
CA GLY A 474 -15.63 23.30 24.11
C GLY A 474 -14.64 24.26 24.79
N HIS A 475 -14.44 24.12 26.12
CA HIS A 475 -13.38 24.80 26.85
C HIS A 475 -12.05 24.05 26.87
N GLY A 476 -11.92 22.93 26.12
CA GLY A 476 -10.73 22.08 26.12
C GLY A 476 -10.58 21.22 27.39
N GLY A 477 -11.65 21.12 28.16
CA GLY A 477 -11.71 20.32 29.37
C GLY A 477 -12.30 18.92 29.15
N ARG A 478 -12.54 18.22 30.27
CA ARG A 478 -13.23 16.92 30.30
C ARG A 478 -14.08 16.79 31.55
N MET A 479 -15.10 15.93 31.51
CA MET A 479 -16.02 15.66 32.59
C MET A 479 -16.19 14.15 32.76
N ALA A 480 -16.22 13.67 34.01
CA ALA A 480 -16.45 12.26 34.33
C ALA A 480 -17.33 12.09 35.57
N ALA A 481 -18.14 11.03 35.57
CA ALA A 481 -18.99 10.62 36.69
C ALA A 481 -18.37 9.46 37.46
N SER A 482 -18.53 9.48 38.77
CA SER A 482 -18.18 8.39 39.68
C SER A 482 -19.16 8.31 40.83
N ALA A 483 -19.07 7.25 41.65
CA ALA A 483 -19.86 7.15 42.87
C ALA A 483 -19.34 8.18 43.91
N SER A 484 -20.27 8.91 44.55
CA SER A 484 -19.95 9.85 45.59
C SER A 484 -19.72 9.15 46.95
N THR A 485 -18.83 9.70 47.73
CA THR A 485 -18.64 9.27 49.15
C THR A 485 -19.85 9.59 50.05
N LEU A 486 -20.71 10.50 49.60
CA LEU A 486 -21.97 10.86 50.24
C LEU A 486 -23.14 9.92 49.85
N GLY A 487 -22.85 8.90 49.00
CA GLY A 487 -23.83 7.90 48.57
C GLY A 487 -24.60 8.26 47.30
N GLY A 488 -24.34 9.38 46.67
CA GLY A 488 -24.91 9.83 45.41
C GLY A 488 -23.94 9.76 44.23
N LEU A 489 -23.88 10.83 43.44
CA LEU A 489 -22.97 10.99 42.28
C LEU A 489 -21.85 11.99 42.62
N ARG A 490 -20.69 11.74 42.01
CA ARG A 490 -19.59 12.68 41.96
C ARG A 490 -19.30 12.99 40.48
N TRP A 491 -19.29 14.29 40.21
CA TRP A 491 -18.84 14.82 38.93
C TRP A 491 -17.48 15.46 39.11
N ASP A 492 -16.48 14.99 38.38
CA ASP A 492 -15.20 15.67 38.26
C ASP A 492 -15.15 16.38 36.89
N VAL A 493 -14.89 17.69 36.93
CA VAL A 493 -14.74 18.57 35.79
C VAL A 493 -13.32 19.11 35.74
N TRP A 494 -12.58 18.86 34.69
CA TRP A 494 -11.24 19.38 34.51
C TRP A 494 -11.26 20.48 33.46
N LEU A 495 -10.65 21.62 33.76
CA LEU A 495 -10.48 22.76 32.88
C LEU A 495 -9.00 23.13 32.79
N PRO A 496 -8.44 23.45 31.63
CA PRO A 496 -7.05 23.89 31.49
C PRO A 496 -6.82 25.20 32.30
N LEU A 497 -5.75 25.23 33.09
CA LEU A 497 -5.34 26.43 33.79
C LEU A 497 -4.83 27.47 32.80
N HIS A 498 -5.25 28.71 32.97
CA HIS A 498 -4.69 29.83 32.23
C HIS A 498 -3.37 30.25 32.89
N THR A 499 -2.27 29.85 32.29
CA THR A 499 -0.94 30.38 32.62
C THR A 499 -0.79 31.71 31.92
N GLU A 500 -0.83 32.84 32.65
CA GLU A 500 -0.31 34.10 32.10
C GLU A 500 1.15 33.82 31.67
N ALA A 501 1.44 33.82 30.37
CA ALA A 501 2.81 33.87 29.92
C ALA A 501 3.42 35.12 30.51
N ALA A 502 4.32 34.93 31.49
CA ALA A 502 5.12 36.02 32.04
C ALA A 502 5.84 36.65 30.84
N HIS A 503 5.29 37.77 30.35
CA HIS A 503 6.03 38.63 29.46
C HIS A 503 7.20 39.23 30.27
N ALA A 504 8.37 38.58 30.16
CA ALA A 504 9.65 39.13 30.57
C ALA A 504 10.20 40.01 29.44
#